data_f4faf876d7a93853ecffd480c19d2bb3
#
_entry.id   f4faf876d7a93853ecffd480c19d2bb3
#
_cell.length_a   1.000
_cell.length_b   1.000
_cell.length_c   1.000
_cell.angle_alpha   90.00
_cell.angle_beta   90.00
_cell.angle_gamma   90.00
#
_symmetry.space_group_name_H-M   'P 1'
#
loop_
_entity.id
_entity.type
_entity.pdbx_description
1 polymer ?
#
loop_
_entity_poly.entity_id
_entity_poly.type
_entity_poly.pdbx_seq_one_letter_code
_entity_poly.pdbx_strand_id
1 'polypeptide(L)'
;LSMLTGYCAGWSLKQLILEGLGGVPGKITSKPAKHLASLCNQMVNFLGIMQNEWAGAQAFSSFDTYLAPFVKVDQLSYDEVKKCVESFVYGVNTPSRWGTQAPFSNITLDWVVPADLAQQPAIIGGQPQDFTYGDCQKEMDLVNKAFIEVMIEGDANGRGFQYPIPTYSITKDFDWSDTENNKLLFEMTSKYGTPYFSNYVNSDMQPSDVRSMCCRLRLDLRELRRKSGGFFGSGESTGSVGVVTINLPRIAYLAKDKDDFYA
;
A
#
# COMPACT_ATOMS: atom_id res chain seq x y z
N LEU A 1 -26.54 -12.46 11.23
CA LEU A 1 -25.95 -12.95 9.95
C LEU A 1 -25.06 -11.91 9.25
N SER A 2 -24.88 -10.74 9.81
CA SER A 2 -23.99 -9.67 9.29
C SER A 2 -22.52 -9.86 9.70
N MET A 3 -22.12 -11.03 10.17
CA MET A 3 -20.81 -11.27 10.76
C MET A 3 -19.71 -11.67 9.78
N LEU A 4 -19.99 -11.72 8.49
CA LEU A 4 -19.02 -12.09 7.45
C LEU A 4 -18.78 -10.93 6.45
N THR A 5 -18.89 -9.70 6.91
CA THR A 5 -18.41 -8.57 6.12
C THR A 5 -16.89 -8.56 6.14
N GLY A 6 -16.26 -8.31 5.01
CA GLY A 6 -14.81 -8.13 4.94
C GLY A 6 -14.38 -7.03 5.92
N TYR A 7 -13.28 -7.25 6.66
CA TYR A 7 -12.78 -6.26 7.61
C TYR A 7 -11.70 -5.39 6.96
N CYS A 8 -10.53 -5.92 6.67
CA CYS A 8 -9.48 -5.23 5.94
C CYS A 8 -9.17 -5.95 4.63
N ALA A 9 -8.73 -5.22 3.62
CA ALA A 9 -8.33 -5.79 2.33
C ALA A 9 -7.02 -5.22 1.82
N GLY A 10 -6.19 -6.09 1.24
CA GLY A 10 -5.10 -5.72 0.35
C GLY A 10 -5.55 -5.90 -1.09
N TRP A 11 -5.36 -4.88 -1.90
CA TRP A 11 -5.77 -4.85 -3.29
C TRP A 11 -4.57 -4.84 -4.22
N SER A 12 -4.67 -5.55 -5.33
CA SER A 12 -3.66 -5.52 -6.37
C SER A 12 -3.70 -4.19 -7.12
N LEU A 13 -2.68 -3.36 -6.92
CA LEU A 13 -2.50 -2.15 -7.72
C LEU A 13 -2.23 -2.51 -9.19
N LYS A 14 -1.54 -3.62 -9.45
CA LYS A 14 -1.34 -4.16 -10.80
C LYS A 14 -2.66 -4.44 -11.50
N GLN A 15 -3.65 -5.00 -10.82
CA GLN A 15 -4.95 -5.27 -11.40
C GLN A 15 -5.70 -3.98 -11.74
N LEU A 16 -5.65 -2.95 -10.87
CA LEU A 16 -6.21 -1.63 -11.18
C LEU A 16 -5.55 -1.01 -12.42
N ILE A 17 -4.23 -1.14 -12.56
CA ILE A 17 -3.48 -0.65 -13.72
C ILE A 17 -3.85 -1.42 -15.01
N LEU A 18 -4.15 -2.72 -14.90
CA LEU A 18 -4.54 -3.56 -16.03
C LEU A 18 -5.97 -3.30 -16.49
N GLU A 19 -6.90 -3.16 -15.56
CA GLU A 19 -8.34 -3.18 -15.85
C GLU A 19 -8.98 -1.77 -15.81
N GLY A 20 -8.36 -0.84 -15.11
CA GLY A 20 -8.97 0.46 -14.82
C GLY A 20 -10.01 0.39 -13.70
N LEU A 21 -10.86 1.39 -13.61
CA LEU A 21 -11.86 1.51 -12.56
C LEU A 21 -13.26 1.29 -13.17
N GLY A 22 -13.91 0.21 -12.73
CA GLY A 22 -15.24 -0.18 -13.21
C GLY A 22 -15.84 -1.28 -12.35
N GLY A 23 -16.64 -2.14 -12.95
CA GLY A 23 -17.14 -3.36 -12.30
C GLY A 23 -18.60 -3.30 -11.86
N VAL A 24 -19.26 -2.15 -11.94
CA VAL A 24 -20.69 -2.04 -11.67
C VAL A 24 -21.47 -1.91 -12.99
N PRO A 25 -22.27 -2.92 -13.38
CA PRO A 25 -23.02 -2.87 -14.62
C PRO A 25 -23.91 -1.61 -14.73
N GLY A 26 -23.87 -0.96 -15.88
CA GLY A 26 -24.66 0.25 -16.14
C GLY A 26 -24.15 1.54 -15.47
N LYS A 27 -22.99 1.51 -14.83
CA LYS A 27 -22.31 2.69 -14.29
C LYS A 27 -21.12 3.09 -15.15
N ILE A 28 -20.62 4.31 -14.94
CA ILE A 28 -19.43 4.81 -15.64
C ILE A 28 -18.23 3.94 -15.31
N THR A 29 -17.45 3.60 -16.34
CA THR A 29 -16.19 2.88 -16.23
C THR A 29 -15.05 3.77 -16.71
N SER A 30 -13.90 3.66 -16.05
CA SER A 30 -12.66 4.33 -16.43
C SER A 30 -11.69 3.30 -17.01
N LYS A 31 -11.17 3.56 -18.21
CA LYS A 31 -10.16 2.71 -18.83
C LYS A 31 -8.87 2.68 -17.97
N PRO A 32 -7.99 1.68 -18.18
CA PRO A 32 -6.66 1.69 -17.58
C PRO A 32 -5.95 3.04 -17.73
N ALA A 33 -5.38 3.53 -16.64
CA ALA A 33 -4.69 4.81 -16.62
C ALA A 33 -3.44 4.77 -17.52
N LYS A 34 -3.22 5.85 -18.27
CA LYS A 34 -2.02 6.02 -19.09
C LYS A 34 -1.02 7.01 -18.50
N HIS A 35 -1.47 7.83 -17.55
CA HIS A 35 -0.70 8.91 -16.93
C HIS A 35 -0.75 8.81 -15.41
N LEU A 36 0.32 9.24 -14.73
CA LEU A 36 0.43 9.18 -13.28
C LEU A 36 -0.74 9.88 -12.57
N ALA A 37 -1.12 11.07 -13.00
CA ALA A 37 -2.23 11.81 -12.41
C ALA A 37 -3.56 11.05 -12.51
N SER A 38 -3.81 10.37 -13.63
CA SER A 38 -5.01 9.56 -13.83
C SER A 38 -5.01 8.34 -12.91
N LEU A 39 -3.85 7.68 -12.74
CA LEU A 39 -3.71 6.56 -11.82
C LEU A 39 -3.95 6.99 -10.37
N CYS A 40 -3.36 8.11 -9.95
CA CYS A 40 -3.57 8.66 -8.60
C CYS A 40 -5.06 8.92 -8.34
N ASN A 41 -5.78 9.48 -9.31
CA ASN A 41 -7.22 9.70 -9.20
C ASN A 41 -8.00 8.38 -9.13
N GLN A 42 -7.66 7.40 -9.95
CA GLN A 42 -8.28 6.06 -9.89
C GLN A 42 -8.06 5.38 -8.55
N MET A 43 -6.86 5.48 -7.97
CA MET A 43 -6.56 4.93 -6.65
C MET A 43 -7.40 5.57 -5.54
N VAL A 44 -7.53 6.90 -5.54
CA VAL A 44 -8.39 7.62 -4.56
C VAL A 44 -9.83 7.16 -4.67
N ASN A 45 -10.38 7.10 -5.89
CA ASN A 45 -11.75 6.68 -6.12
C ASN A 45 -11.97 5.21 -5.74
N PHE A 46 -11.02 4.33 -6.07
CA PHE A 46 -11.08 2.92 -5.71
C PHE A 46 -11.14 2.74 -4.18
N LEU A 47 -10.22 3.37 -3.45
CA LEU A 47 -10.19 3.32 -1.99
C LEU A 47 -11.45 3.89 -1.37
N GLY A 48 -11.97 5.00 -1.93
CA GLY A 48 -13.22 5.61 -1.50
C GLY A 48 -14.45 4.72 -1.72
N ILE A 49 -14.51 3.97 -2.81
CA ILE A 49 -15.56 2.99 -3.07
C ILE A 49 -15.45 1.81 -2.11
N MET A 50 -14.28 1.23 -2.00
CA MET A 50 -14.05 0.00 -1.23
C MET A 50 -14.25 0.19 0.27
N GLN A 51 -14.03 1.39 0.81
CA GLN A 51 -14.33 1.66 2.22
C GLN A 51 -15.82 1.53 2.59
N ASN A 52 -16.72 1.59 1.61
CA ASN A 52 -18.15 1.38 1.86
C ASN A 52 -18.51 -0.11 1.93
N GLU A 53 -17.66 -0.97 1.37
CA GLU A 53 -17.87 -2.42 1.33
C GLU A 53 -17.10 -3.15 2.45
N TRP A 54 -16.05 -2.53 2.98
CA TRP A 54 -15.13 -3.11 3.94
C TRP A 54 -15.02 -2.23 5.19
N ALA A 55 -15.15 -2.85 6.37
CA ALA A 55 -15.19 -2.12 7.64
C ALA A 55 -13.83 -1.58 8.11
N GLY A 56 -12.73 -2.16 7.61
CA GLY A 56 -11.37 -1.81 8.02
C GLY A 56 -10.55 -1.16 6.92
N ALA A 57 -9.24 -1.24 7.07
CA ALA A 57 -8.30 -0.59 6.16
C ALA A 57 -8.26 -1.23 4.77
N GLN A 58 -7.99 -0.39 3.79
CA GLN A 58 -7.74 -0.74 2.39
C GLN A 58 -6.27 -0.48 2.06
N ALA A 59 -5.57 -1.44 1.48
CA ALA A 59 -4.15 -1.33 1.21
C ALA A 59 -3.80 -1.58 -0.26
N PHE A 60 -2.84 -0.81 -0.77
CA PHE A 60 -2.11 -1.13 -2.00
C PHE A 60 -0.67 -1.51 -1.66
N SER A 61 -0.19 -2.57 -2.30
CA SER A 61 1.20 -3.02 -2.17
C SER A 61 2.07 -2.53 -3.31
N SER A 62 3.39 -2.42 -3.05
CA SER A 62 4.40 -2.03 -4.05
C SER A 62 4.06 -0.71 -4.77
N PHE A 63 3.58 0.25 -3.98
CA PHE A 63 3.08 1.53 -4.49
C PHE A 63 4.11 2.26 -5.35
N ASP A 64 5.33 2.40 -4.86
CA ASP A 64 6.44 3.05 -5.55
C ASP A 64 6.88 2.29 -6.80
N THR A 65 6.97 0.96 -6.73
CA THR A 65 7.32 0.10 -7.86
C THR A 65 6.32 0.24 -9.01
N TYR A 66 5.02 0.25 -8.70
CA TYR A 66 3.99 0.32 -9.75
C TYR A 66 3.75 1.73 -10.31
N LEU A 67 4.10 2.79 -9.56
CA LEU A 67 3.99 4.17 -10.05
C LEU A 67 5.18 4.60 -10.92
N ALA A 68 6.38 4.08 -10.64
CA ALA A 68 7.61 4.47 -11.32
C ALA A 68 7.54 4.40 -12.86
N PRO A 69 6.95 3.37 -13.51
CA PRO A 69 6.81 3.31 -14.96
C PRO A 69 6.08 4.50 -15.58
N PHE A 70 5.08 5.05 -14.90
CA PHE A 70 4.32 6.22 -15.38
C PHE A 70 5.18 7.47 -15.39
N VAL A 71 6.04 7.64 -14.39
CA VAL A 71 7.02 8.74 -14.33
C VAL A 71 7.98 8.65 -15.52
N LYS A 72 8.46 7.43 -15.81
CA LYS A 72 9.39 7.16 -16.92
C LYS A 72 8.80 7.47 -18.29
N VAL A 73 7.61 6.97 -18.57
CA VAL A 73 6.98 7.11 -19.90
C VAL A 73 6.60 8.56 -20.18
N ASP A 74 6.04 9.26 -19.20
CA ASP A 74 5.67 10.66 -19.36
C ASP A 74 6.86 11.62 -19.16
N GLN A 75 8.05 11.11 -18.82
CA GLN A 75 9.26 11.88 -18.53
C GLN A 75 9.01 13.02 -17.53
N LEU A 76 8.24 12.71 -16.48
CA LEU A 76 7.82 13.72 -15.52
C LEU A 76 9.00 14.30 -14.75
N SER A 77 8.98 15.60 -14.59
CA SER A 77 9.86 16.31 -13.66
C SER A 77 9.49 15.97 -12.20
N TYR A 78 10.41 16.23 -11.30
CA TYR A 78 10.17 16.03 -9.87
C TYR A 78 8.91 16.79 -9.37
N ASP A 79 8.72 18.03 -9.79
CA ASP A 79 7.59 18.87 -9.39
C ASP A 79 6.24 18.29 -9.89
N GLU A 80 6.23 17.70 -11.08
CA GLU A 80 5.04 17.05 -11.61
C GLU A 80 4.72 15.76 -10.85
N VAL A 81 5.74 14.96 -10.52
CA VAL A 81 5.57 13.76 -9.67
C VAL A 81 5.03 14.17 -8.31
N LYS A 82 5.64 15.20 -7.68
CA LYS A 82 5.21 15.71 -6.36
C LYS A 82 3.75 16.16 -6.37
N LYS A 83 3.30 16.89 -7.40
CA LYS A 83 1.89 17.29 -7.56
C LYS A 83 0.94 16.11 -7.66
N CYS A 84 1.32 15.06 -8.40
CA CYS A 84 0.49 13.85 -8.51
C CYS A 84 0.37 13.14 -7.16
N VAL A 85 1.49 12.96 -6.46
CA VAL A 85 1.54 12.33 -5.14
C VAL A 85 0.79 13.16 -4.09
N GLU A 86 0.97 14.47 -4.09
CA GLU A 86 0.24 15.41 -3.23
C GLU A 86 -1.28 15.29 -3.45
N SER A 87 -1.72 15.28 -4.72
CA SER A 87 -3.13 15.08 -5.06
C SER A 87 -3.69 13.76 -4.52
N PHE A 88 -2.90 12.68 -4.58
CA PHE A 88 -3.28 11.40 -4.01
C PHE A 88 -3.40 11.47 -2.47
N VAL A 89 -2.38 12.04 -1.79
CA VAL A 89 -2.38 12.16 -0.32
C VAL A 89 -3.54 13.02 0.16
N TYR A 90 -3.79 14.18 -0.44
CA TYR A 90 -4.95 15.00 -0.11
C TYR A 90 -6.27 14.27 -0.39
N GLY A 91 -6.35 13.54 -1.51
CA GLY A 91 -7.53 12.78 -1.89
C GLY A 91 -7.93 11.74 -0.85
N VAL A 92 -6.97 11.03 -0.26
CA VAL A 92 -7.24 10.01 0.78
C VAL A 92 -7.38 10.59 2.20
N ASN A 93 -7.13 11.89 2.40
CA ASN A 93 -7.33 12.58 3.69
C ASN A 93 -8.56 13.49 3.71
N THR A 94 -9.13 13.78 2.55
CA THR A 94 -10.29 14.68 2.45
C THR A 94 -11.56 13.89 2.70
N PRO A 95 -12.37 14.24 3.72
CA PRO A 95 -13.72 13.69 3.88
C PRO A 95 -14.54 14.04 2.65
N SER A 96 -15.04 13.05 1.95
CA SER A 96 -15.77 13.22 0.70
C SER A 96 -17.15 12.58 0.79
N ARG A 97 -17.85 12.56 -0.36
CA ARG A 97 -19.14 11.88 -0.49
C ARG A 97 -19.13 10.37 -0.17
N TRP A 98 -17.97 9.80 -0.03
CA TRP A 98 -17.79 8.39 0.35
C TRP A 98 -18.28 8.08 1.76
N GLY A 99 -18.51 9.09 2.55
CA GLY A 99 -18.91 9.03 3.93
C GLY A 99 -18.35 10.23 4.72
N THR A 100 -18.55 10.25 6.00
CA THR A 100 -18.06 11.31 6.89
C THR A 100 -16.57 11.14 7.26
N GLN A 101 -15.93 10.04 6.82
CA GLN A 101 -14.55 9.71 7.14
C GLN A 101 -13.71 9.60 5.86
N ALA A 102 -12.45 9.99 5.95
CA ALA A 102 -11.47 9.70 4.93
C ALA A 102 -11.20 8.18 4.86
N PRO A 103 -10.86 7.63 3.67
CA PRO A 103 -10.56 6.21 3.54
C PRO A 103 -9.40 5.80 4.43
N PHE A 104 -9.62 4.84 5.33
CA PHE A 104 -8.56 4.23 6.10
C PHE A 104 -7.66 3.43 5.16
N SER A 105 -6.62 4.06 4.67
CA SER A 105 -5.76 3.54 3.61
C SER A 105 -4.34 3.30 4.08
N ASN A 106 -3.75 2.23 3.55
CA ASN A 106 -2.35 1.87 3.75
C ASN A 106 -1.68 1.71 2.40
N ILE A 107 -0.38 1.97 2.34
CA ILE A 107 0.47 1.62 1.21
C ILE A 107 1.72 0.89 1.71
N THR A 108 2.18 -0.09 0.95
CA THR A 108 3.53 -0.61 1.12
C THR A 108 4.42 -0.10 0.00
N LEU A 109 5.64 0.23 0.35
CA LEU A 109 6.66 0.75 -0.54
C LEU A 109 7.87 -0.18 -0.47
N ASP A 110 8.41 -0.49 -1.62
CA ASP A 110 9.48 -1.49 -1.74
C ASP A 110 10.87 -0.88 -1.53
N TRP A 111 11.06 0.41 -1.83
CA TRP A 111 12.34 1.14 -1.81
C TRP A 111 13.34 0.67 -2.86
N VAL A 112 13.50 -0.64 -3.00
CA VAL A 112 14.27 -1.29 -4.06
C VAL A 112 13.33 -2.17 -4.83
N VAL A 113 13.39 -2.16 -6.16
CA VAL A 113 12.50 -2.98 -6.99
C VAL A 113 12.64 -4.45 -6.62
N PRO A 114 11.56 -5.13 -6.18
CA PRO A 114 11.62 -6.52 -5.78
C PRO A 114 12.09 -7.44 -6.90
N ALA A 115 12.91 -8.43 -6.57
CA ALA A 115 13.53 -9.33 -7.55
C ALA A 115 12.51 -10.07 -8.43
N ASP A 116 11.34 -10.39 -7.90
CA ASP A 116 10.26 -11.06 -8.63
C ASP A 116 9.52 -10.13 -9.60
N LEU A 117 9.57 -8.80 -9.40
CA LEU A 117 9.02 -7.80 -10.32
C LEU A 117 10.09 -7.26 -11.28
N ALA A 118 11.35 -7.25 -10.87
CA ALA A 118 12.42 -6.57 -11.59
C ALA A 118 12.53 -6.98 -13.07
N GLN A 119 12.25 -8.25 -13.40
CA GLN A 119 12.32 -8.77 -14.76
C GLN A 119 10.96 -8.78 -15.47
N GLN A 120 9.89 -8.36 -14.81
CA GLN A 120 8.58 -8.31 -15.43
C GLN A 120 8.43 -7.05 -16.27
N PRO A 121 7.79 -7.13 -17.44
CA PRO A 121 7.44 -5.94 -18.22
C PRO A 121 6.59 -4.98 -17.39
N ALA A 122 6.91 -3.70 -17.41
CA ALA A 122 6.07 -2.67 -16.82
C ALA A 122 4.72 -2.60 -17.55
N ILE A 123 3.66 -2.23 -16.84
CA ILE A 123 2.30 -2.16 -17.40
C ILE A 123 1.80 -0.73 -17.31
N ILE A 124 1.37 -0.18 -18.45
CA ILE A 124 0.75 1.15 -18.55
C ILE A 124 -0.43 1.08 -19.51
N GLY A 125 -1.55 1.67 -19.13
CA GLY A 125 -2.74 1.66 -19.97
C GLY A 125 -3.29 0.26 -20.25
N GLY A 126 -3.04 -0.69 -19.33
CA GLY A 126 -3.42 -2.09 -19.50
C GLY A 126 -2.54 -2.89 -20.45
N GLN A 127 -1.41 -2.33 -20.91
CA GLN A 127 -0.52 -2.96 -21.88
C GLN A 127 0.90 -3.08 -21.34
N PRO A 128 1.59 -4.22 -21.59
CA PRO A 128 2.99 -4.35 -21.26
C PRO A 128 3.85 -3.40 -22.11
N GLN A 129 4.90 -2.87 -21.50
CA GLN A 129 5.89 -2.01 -22.14
C GLN A 129 7.12 -2.81 -22.56
N ASP A 130 7.99 -2.19 -23.33
CA ASP A 130 9.27 -2.74 -23.82
C ASP A 130 10.41 -2.65 -22.78
N PHE A 131 10.12 -2.14 -21.59
CA PHE A 131 11.03 -2.06 -20.43
C PHE A 131 10.40 -2.73 -19.20
N THR A 132 11.25 -3.04 -18.23
CA THR A 132 10.85 -3.76 -17.01
C THR A 132 10.69 -2.82 -15.82
N TYR A 133 10.09 -3.31 -14.72
CA TYR A 133 10.06 -2.55 -13.47
C TYR A 133 11.46 -2.28 -12.93
N GLY A 134 12.42 -3.20 -13.14
CA GLY A 134 13.82 -3.01 -12.75
C GLY A 134 14.50 -1.82 -13.42
N ASP A 135 14.05 -1.44 -14.62
CA ASP A 135 14.56 -0.29 -15.36
C ASP A 135 14.04 1.06 -14.81
N CYS A 136 13.20 1.05 -13.78
CA CYS A 136 12.52 2.23 -13.25
C CYS A 136 12.98 2.64 -11.83
N GLN A 137 14.13 2.16 -11.35
CA GLN A 137 14.59 2.48 -9.99
C GLN A 137 14.76 3.99 -9.76
N LYS A 138 15.25 4.74 -10.73
CA LYS A 138 15.42 6.21 -10.63
C LYS A 138 14.08 6.92 -10.47
N GLU A 139 13.09 6.49 -11.23
CA GLU A 139 11.74 7.04 -11.18
C GLU A 139 11.04 6.65 -9.86
N MET A 140 11.32 5.45 -9.34
CA MET A 140 10.88 5.01 -8.03
C MET A 140 11.47 5.88 -6.90
N ASP A 141 12.73 6.25 -7.02
CA ASP A 141 13.39 7.16 -6.08
C ASP A 141 12.71 8.56 -6.07
N LEU A 142 12.27 9.05 -7.23
CA LEU A 142 11.50 10.31 -7.32
C LEU A 142 10.13 10.19 -6.66
N VAL A 143 9.44 9.07 -6.85
CA VAL A 143 8.14 8.81 -6.19
C VAL A 143 8.31 8.76 -4.68
N ASN A 144 9.32 8.06 -4.18
CA ASN A 144 9.62 7.98 -2.75
C ASN A 144 9.97 9.35 -2.16
N LYS A 145 10.85 10.12 -2.83
CA LYS A 145 11.18 11.48 -2.42
C LYS A 145 9.94 12.35 -2.30
N ALA A 146 9.12 12.38 -3.36
CA ALA A 146 7.90 13.17 -3.40
C ALA A 146 6.92 12.78 -2.28
N PHE A 147 6.71 11.49 -2.07
CA PHE A 147 5.81 11.00 -1.03
C PHE A 147 6.28 11.42 0.37
N ILE A 148 7.56 11.22 0.66
CA ILE A 148 8.12 11.54 1.98
C ILE A 148 8.06 13.05 2.24
N GLU A 149 8.43 13.88 1.27
CA GLU A 149 8.36 15.34 1.42
C GLU A 149 6.93 15.82 1.66
N VAL A 150 5.94 15.33 0.90
CA VAL A 150 4.54 15.67 1.11
C VAL A 150 4.08 15.29 2.52
N MET A 151 4.47 14.11 3.00
CA MET A 151 4.15 13.68 4.37
C MET A 151 4.84 14.51 5.45
N ILE A 152 6.07 14.99 5.21
CA ILE A 152 6.81 15.86 6.15
C ILE A 152 6.20 17.26 6.19
N GLU A 153 5.83 17.82 5.05
CA GLU A 153 5.25 19.17 4.92
C GLU A 153 3.89 19.23 5.63
N GLY A 154 3.08 18.19 5.47
CA GLY A 154 1.73 18.16 6.02
C GLY A 154 0.73 19.03 5.24
N ASP A 155 -0.42 19.31 5.86
CA ASP A 155 -1.48 20.11 5.26
C ASP A 155 -1.12 21.62 5.26
N ALA A 156 -2.00 22.45 4.70
CA ALA A 156 -1.85 23.90 4.65
C ALA A 156 -1.65 24.58 6.02
N ASN A 157 -1.93 23.88 7.11
CA ASN A 157 -1.73 24.33 8.49
C ASN A 157 -0.52 23.66 9.15
N GLY A 158 0.27 22.88 8.41
CA GLY A 158 1.41 22.13 8.91
C GLY A 158 1.04 20.90 9.74
N ARG A 159 -0.19 20.38 9.63
CA ARG A 159 -0.61 19.16 10.31
C ARG A 159 -0.19 17.95 9.49
N GLY A 160 0.38 16.93 10.15
CA GLY A 160 0.71 15.68 9.49
C GLY A 160 -0.53 14.97 8.94
N PHE A 161 -0.40 14.35 7.78
CA PHE A 161 -1.45 13.54 7.18
C PHE A 161 -1.65 12.25 7.95
N GLN A 162 -2.91 11.85 8.10
CA GLN A 162 -3.28 10.59 8.76
C GLN A 162 -3.13 9.41 7.80
N TYR A 163 -3.37 9.62 6.52
CA TYR A 163 -3.37 8.61 5.46
C TYR A 163 -2.56 9.05 4.25
N PRO A 164 -2.10 8.09 3.42
CA PRO A 164 -2.07 6.65 3.69
C PRO A 164 -1.03 6.34 4.78
N ILE A 165 -1.27 5.27 5.56
CA ILE A 165 -0.25 4.76 6.49
C ILE A 165 0.84 4.05 5.67
N PRO A 166 2.09 4.54 5.66
CA PRO A 166 3.15 3.95 4.86
C PRO A 166 3.89 2.85 5.60
N THR A 167 4.26 1.79 4.88
CA THR A 167 5.12 0.73 5.37
C THR A 167 6.23 0.48 4.35
N TYR A 168 7.49 0.69 4.73
CA TYR A 168 8.64 0.40 3.89
C TYR A 168 9.20 -0.99 4.14
N SER A 169 9.51 -1.69 3.05
CA SER A 169 10.20 -2.99 3.08
C SER A 169 11.70 -2.79 3.22
N ILE A 170 12.29 -3.34 4.27
CA ILE A 170 13.74 -3.37 4.46
C ILE A 170 14.25 -4.74 4.06
N THR A 171 14.99 -4.79 2.96
CA THR A 171 15.61 -5.99 2.41
C THR A 171 17.14 -5.92 2.55
N LYS A 172 17.83 -6.99 2.15
CA LYS A 172 19.30 -7.01 2.14
C LYS A 172 19.90 -6.01 1.17
N ASP A 173 19.13 -5.63 0.13
CA ASP A 173 19.56 -4.68 -0.90
C ASP A 173 19.26 -3.22 -0.54
N PHE A 174 18.75 -2.96 0.67
CA PHE A 174 18.52 -1.61 1.14
C PHE A 174 19.84 -0.85 1.27
N ASP A 175 19.98 0.26 0.55
CA ASP A 175 21.15 1.13 0.61
C ASP A 175 21.09 1.98 1.87
N TRP A 176 22.00 1.72 2.81
CA TRP A 176 22.16 2.46 4.06
C TRP A 176 23.06 3.69 3.94
N SER A 177 23.52 4.03 2.76
CA SER A 177 24.39 5.18 2.54
C SER A 177 23.66 6.51 2.81
N ASP A 178 24.44 7.60 2.91
CA ASP A 178 23.94 8.93 3.24
C ASP A 178 23.27 9.61 2.01
N THR A 179 22.24 8.97 1.46
CA THR A 179 21.47 9.54 0.35
C THR A 179 20.45 10.59 0.83
N GLU A 180 20.02 11.46 -0.07
CA GLU A 180 18.97 12.43 0.23
C GLU A 180 17.68 11.76 0.66
N ASN A 181 17.27 10.69 -0.04
CA ASN A 181 16.06 9.94 0.28
C ASN A 181 16.13 9.27 1.66
N ASN A 182 17.29 8.73 2.05
CA ASN A 182 17.49 8.18 3.38
C ASN A 182 17.35 9.26 4.47
N LYS A 183 17.94 10.43 4.26
CA LYS A 183 17.78 11.56 5.19
C LYS A 183 16.32 11.94 5.38
N LEU A 184 15.58 12.09 4.29
CA LEU A 184 14.16 12.41 4.31
C LEU A 184 13.34 11.31 5.01
N LEU A 185 13.64 10.03 4.74
CA LEU A 185 12.95 8.90 5.37
C LEU A 185 13.10 8.93 6.90
N PHE A 186 14.31 9.16 7.39
CA PHE A 186 14.57 9.23 8.83
C PHE A 186 14.12 10.55 9.46
N GLU A 187 14.08 11.65 8.71
CA GLU A 187 13.44 12.90 9.13
C GLU A 187 11.94 12.70 9.37
N MET A 188 11.22 12.10 8.41
CA MET A 188 9.82 11.76 8.56
C MET A 188 9.59 10.85 9.78
N THR A 189 10.45 9.86 9.96
CA THR A 189 10.39 8.92 11.09
C THR A 189 10.55 9.65 12.41
N SER A 190 11.51 10.55 12.52
CA SER A 190 11.77 11.30 13.76
C SER A 190 10.66 12.30 14.09
N LYS A 191 10.04 12.90 13.06
CA LYS A 191 9.00 13.92 13.22
C LYS A 191 7.64 13.34 13.60
N TYR A 192 7.26 12.22 12.99
CA TYR A 192 5.90 11.70 13.09
C TYR A 192 5.79 10.26 13.59
N GLY A 193 6.90 9.56 13.82
CA GLY A 193 6.89 8.13 14.15
C GLY A 193 6.38 7.23 13.02
N THR A 194 6.38 7.74 11.79
CA THR A 194 6.05 7.03 10.55
C THR A 194 7.21 7.18 9.57
N PRO A 195 7.45 6.24 8.68
CA PRO A 195 6.66 5.05 8.32
C PRO A 195 6.86 3.89 9.29
N TYR A 196 6.09 2.82 9.06
CA TYR A 196 6.42 1.51 9.61
C TYR A 196 7.46 0.82 8.73
N PHE A 197 8.22 -0.09 9.33
CA PHE A 197 9.24 -0.85 8.63
C PHE A 197 8.94 -2.35 8.71
N SER A 198 8.87 -3.00 7.54
CA SER A 198 8.82 -4.46 7.44
C SER A 198 10.22 -4.98 7.18
N ASN A 199 10.82 -5.61 8.18
CA ASN A 199 12.20 -6.12 8.10
C ASN A 199 12.23 -7.55 7.55
N TYR A 200 12.82 -7.71 6.37
CA TYR A 200 13.04 -8.99 5.69
C TYR A 200 14.49 -9.47 5.72
N VAL A 201 15.41 -8.71 6.34
CA VAL A 201 16.84 -9.06 6.38
C VAL A 201 17.07 -10.37 7.12
N ASN A 202 16.40 -10.54 8.26
CA ASN A 202 16.49 -11.73 9.11
C ASN A 202 15.16 -12.50 9.17
N SER A 203 14.38 -12.46 8.10
CA SER A 203 13.10 -13.15 7.98
C SER A 203 13.22 -14.36 7.06
N ASP A 204 12.46 -15.40 7.33
CA ASP A 204 12.24 -16.53 6.42
C ASP A 204 11.25 -16.19 5.28
N MET A 205 10.63 -15.00 5.35
CA MET A 205 9.69 -14.50 4.35
C MET A 205 10.38 -13.47 3.45
N GLN A 206 9.92 -13.40 2.21
CA GLN A 206 10.32 -12.38 1.24
C GLN A 206 9.19 -11.36 1.03
N PRO A 207 9.47 -10.15 0.54
CA PRO A 207 8.43 -9.17 0.20
C PRO A 207 7.35 -9.74 -0.72
N SER A 208 7.70 -10.62 -1.66
CA SER A 208 6.78 -11.34 -2.54
C SER A 208 5.80 -12.27 -1.83
N ASP A 209 6.13 -12.74 -0.63
CA ASP A 209 5.28 -13.63 0.16
C ASP A 209 4.18 -12.87 0.92
N VAL A 210 4.29 -11.57 1.03
CA VAL A 210 3.43 -10.70 1.86
C VAL A 210 2.90 -9.48 1.11
N ARG A 211 2.84 -9.54 -0.19
CA ARG A 211 2.51 -8.39 -1.03
C ARG A 211 1.11 -7.82 -0.84
N SER A 212 0.22 -8.55 -0.21
CA SER A 212 -1.13 -8.10 0.07
C SER A 212 -1.34 -7.84 1.55
N MET A 213 -0.74 -6.76 2.07
CA MET A 213 -0.88 -6.39 3.47
C MET A 213 -1.92 -5.31 3.69
N CYS A 214 -2.89 -5.60 4.54
CA CYS A 214 -3.64 -4.59 5.24
C CYS A 214 -3.15 -4.53 6.70
N CYS A 215 -3.15 -3.33 7.30
CA CYS A 215 -2.97 -3.12 8.75
C CYS A 215 -1.82 -3.89 9.42
N ARG A 216 -0.67 -4.02 8.77
CA ARG A 216 0.52 -4.71 9.33
C ARG A 216 0.36 -6.22 9.55
N LEU A 217 -0.72 -6.83 9.06
CA LEU A 217 -0.84 -8.28 9.07
C LEU A 217 0.03 -8.85 7.95
N ARG A 218 1.03 -9.61 8.34
CA ARG A 218 1.79 -10.45 7.41
C ARG A 218 0.99 -11.72 7.18
N LEU A 219 0.43 -11.86 5.99
CA LEU A 219 -0.17 -13.12 5.57
C LEU A 219 0.90 -13.94 4.86
N ASP A 220 1.15 -15.14 5.37
CA ASP A 220 2.03 -16.10 4.68
C ASP A 220 1.30 -16.68 3.48
N LEU A 221 1.54 -16.08 2.31
CA LEU A 221 0.94 -16.50 1.05
C LEU A 221 1.46 -17.87 0.57
N ARG A 222 2.59 -18.35 1.11
CA ARG A 222 3.16 -19.66 0.75
C ARG A 222 2.19 -20.79 1.12
N GLU A 223 1.59 -20.72 2.31
CA GLU A 223 0.58 -21.68 2.73
C GLU A 223 -0.71 -21.59 1.90
N LEU A 224 -1.17 -20.37 1.63
CA LEU A 224 -2.35 -20.13 0.79
C LEU A 224 -2.14 -20.67 -0.63
N ARG A 225 -1.02 -20.38 -1.25
CA ARG A 225 -0.65 -20.92 -2.58
C ARG A 225 -0.59 -22.45 -2.57
N ARG A 226 -0.05 -23.06 -1.53
CA ARG A 226 0.03 -24.52 -1.40
C ARG A 226 -1.33 -25.17 -1.22
N LYS A 227 -2.25 -24.57 -0.44
CA LYS A 227 -3.59 -25.12 -0.15
C LYS A 227 -4.58 -24.89 -1.29
N SER A 228 -4.47 -23.79 -2.04
CA SER A 228 -5.42 -23.41 -3.09
C SER A 228 -5.07 -23.96 -4.49
N GLY A 229 -3.97 -24.71 -4.63
CA GLY A 229 -3.53 -25.23 -5.93
C GLY A 229 -3.28 -24.15 -6.99
N GLY A 230 -3.01 -22.90 -6.58
CA GLY A 230 -2.79 -21.78 -7.48
C GLY A 230 -4.06 -21.13 -8.03
N PHE A 231 -5.25 -21.54 -7.59
CA PHE A 231 -6.53 -21.04 -8.09
C PHE A 231 -6.77 -19.54 -7.75
N PHE A 232 -6.15 -19.02 -6.68
CA PHE A 232 -6.20 -17.62 -6.29
C PHE A 232 -5.00 -16.80 -6.84
N GLY A 233 -4.67 -16.97 -8.10
CA GLY A 233 -3.81 -16.11 -8.90
C GLY A 233 -2.52 -15.64 -8.24
N SER A 234 -2.26 -14.35 -8.30
CA SER A 234 -1.04 -13.69 -7.81
C SER A 234 -0.90 -13.65 -6.28
N GLY A 235 -1.95 -13.95 -5.50
CA GLY A 235 -1.96 -13.73 -4.06
C GLY A 235 -1.93 -12.25 -3.66
N GLU A 236 -2.19 -11.33 -4.59
CA GLU A 236 -2.12 -9.88 -4.36
C GLU A 236 -3.42 -9.29 -3.80
N SER A 237 -4.51 -10.03 -3.83
CA SER A 237 -5.80 -9.59 -3.27
C SER A 237 -6.21 -10.53 -2.15
N THR A 238 -5.98 -10.11 -0.92
CA THR A 238 -6.33 -10.86 0.30
C THR A 238 -6.94 -9.92 1.33
N GLY A 239 -7.50 -10.48 2.38
CA GLY A 239 -8.09 -9.67 3.44
C GLY A 239 -8.34 -10.47 4.71
N SER A 240 -8.87 -9.79 5.72
CA SER A 240 -9.34 -10.38 6.97
C SER A 240 -10.85 -10.27 7.08
N VAL A 241 -11.47 -11.28 7.68
CA VAL A 241 -12.93 -11.34 7.87
C VAL A 241 -13.36 -10.92 9.29
N GLY A 242 -12.40 -10.67 10.17
CA GLY A 242 -12.69 -10.25 11.54
C GLY A 242 -11.46 -10.08 12.39
N VAL A 243 -11.65 -9.52 13.57
CA VAL A 243 -10.63 -9.31 14.59
C VAL A 243 -11.12 -9.89 15.91
N VAL A 244 -10.26 -10.67 16.57
CA VAL A 244 -10.51 -11.18 17.92
C VAL A 244 -9.53 -10.52 18.87
N THR A 245 -10.06 -9.84 19.88
CA THR A 245 -9.26 -9.20 20.93
C THR A 245 -9.27 -10.05 22.19
N ILE A 246 -8.10 -10.39 22.69
CA ILE A 246 -7.94 -11.05 23.98
C ILE A 246 -8.06 -9.99 25.08
N ASN A 247 -9.10 -10.10 25.90
CA ASN A 247 -9.32 -9.18 27.01
C ASN A 247 -8.52 -9.63 28.25
N LEU A 248 -7.22 -9.33 28.25
CA LEU A 248 -6.33 -9.67 29.37
C LEU A 248 -6.80 -9.14 30.74
N PRO A 249 -7.29 -7.89 30.87
CA PRO A 249 -7.85 -7.41 32.13
C PRO A 249 -8.99 -8.27 32.64
N ARG A 250 -9.90 -8.73 31.78
CA ARG A 250 -11.00 -9.61 32.17
C ARG A 250 -10.50 -10.97 32.59
N ILE A 251 -9.55 -11.54 31.86
CA ILE A 251 -8.94 -12.84 32.20
C ILE A 251 -8.28 -12.75 33.56
N ALA A 252 -7.48 -11.72 33.81
CA ALA A 252 -6.83 -11.50 35.11
C ALA A 252 -7.83 -11.31 36.24
N TYR A 253 -8.94 -10.61 36.03
CA TYR A 253 -10.00 -10.43 37.02
C TYR A 253 -10.72 -11.72 37.36
N LEU A 254 -10.92 -12.61 36.41
CA LEU A 254 -11.63 -13.88 36.58
C LEU A 254 -10.73 -15.00 37.10
N ALA A 255 -9.42 -14.90 36.89
CA ALA A 255 -8.44 -15.90 37.31
C ALA A 255 -8.38 -15.97 38.87
N LYS A 256 -8.35 -17.19 39.39
CA LYS A 256 -8.26 -17.45 40.84
C LYS A 256 -6.85 -17.27 41.37
N ASP A 257 -5.87 -17.58 40.54
CA ASP A 257 -4.46 -17.49 40.82
C ASP A 257 -3.66 -17.30 39.56
N LYS A 258 -2.33 -17.29 39.68
CA LYS A 258 -1.41 -17.06 38.57
C LYS A 258 -1.46 -18.22 37.55
N ASP A 259 -1.61 -19.44 38.00
CA ASP A 259 -1.63 -20.59 37.10
C ASP A 259 -2.94 -20.64 36.29
N ASP A 260 -4.06 -20.31 36.91
CA ASP A 260 -5.37 -20.16 36.25
C ASP A 260 -5.36 -18.99 35.24
N PHE A 261 -4.55 -17.96 35.46
CA PHE A 261 -4.39 -16.86 34.51
C PHE A 261 -3.67 -17.26 33.24
N TYR A 262 -2.72 -18.22 33.32
CA TYR A 262 -1.93 -18.68 32.19
C TYR A 262 -2.51 -19.92 31.51
N ALA A 263 -3.53 -20.55 32.05
CA ALA A 263 -4.22 -21.70 31.48
C ALA A 263 -5.23 -21.28 30.39
#